data_0f8a9cf932509349305361ccae5b7ecc
#
_entry.id   0f8a9cf932509349305361ccae5b7ecc
#
_cell.length_a   1.000
_cell.length_b   1.000
_cell.length_c   1.000
_cell.angle_alpha   90.00
_cell.angle_beta   90.00
_cell.angle_gamma   90.00
#
_symmetry.space_group_name_H-M   'P 1'
#
loop_
_entity.id
_entity.type
_entity.pdbx_description
1 polymer ?
#
loop_
_entity_poly.entity_id
_entity_poly.type
_entity_poly.pdbx_seq_one_letter_code
_entity_poly.pdbx_strand_id
1 'polypeptide(L)'
;TFASAATLYDVGMNHFWRAKNNKFGGDLIYFQGHSAPGIYARSYLEGRLTEKQLDNFRQEVKPGGLSSYPHPWLMPEYWQFPTVSMGLGPMLAIYQARFMKYLINRGLIKDEGRKVWAFLGDGEMDEPESLGAIGLAAREKLDNLIFVVNCNLQRLDGPVRGNGKIIQELEGIFRGAGWNVLKVIWGSYWDQL
;
A
#
# COMPACT_ATOMS: atom_id res chain seq x y z
N THR A 1 9.99 -7.78 5.22
CA THR A 1 9.22 -6.86 4.36
C THR A 1 9.28 -5.43 4.87
N PHE A 2 8.91 -5.16 6.14
CA PHE A 2 8.91 -3.79 6.64
C PHE A 2 10.29 -3.13 6.58
N ALA A 3 11.35 -3.83 6.93
CA ALA A 3 12.71 -3.27 6.93
C ALA A 3 13.10 -2.67 5.56
N SER A 4 12.75 -3.35 4.46
CA SER A 4 13.02 -2.85 3.10
C SER A 4 12.07 -1.72 2.65
N ALA A 5 10.92 -1.58 3.31
CA ALA A 5 9.90 -0.59 2.98
C ALA A 5 9.82 0.57 3.99
N ALA A 6 10.60 0.52 5.09
CA ALA A 6 10.48 1.47 6.19
C ALA A 6 10.61 2.92 5.74
N THR A 7 11.62 3.22 4.92
CA THR A 7 11.83 4.57 4.38
C THR A 7 10.67 5.00 3.48
N LEU A 8 10.10 4.09 2.68
CA LEU A 8 8.95 4.42 1.83
C LEU A 8 7.74 4.84 2.67
N TYR A 9 7.46 4.11 3.75
CA TYR A 9 6.37 4.44 4.67
C TYR A 9 6.65 5.72 5.45
N ASP A 10 7.87 5.89 5.96
CA ASP A 10 8.23 7.09 6.72
C ASP A 10 8.13 8.35 5.86
N VAL A 11 8.67 8.32 4.66
CA VAL A 11 8.53 9.41 3.68
C VAL A 11 7.07 9.65 3.29
N GLY A 12 6.30 8.59 3.09
CA GLY A 12 4.86 8.67 2.81
C GLY A 12 4.11 9.41 3.92
N MET A 13 4.30 9.00 5.18
CA MET A 13 3.65 9.57 6.36
C MET A 13 4.05 11.03 6.61
N ASN A 14 5.32 11.38 6.39
CA ASN A 14 5.82 12.70 6.76
C ASN A 14 5.68 13.73 5.63
N HIS A 15 5.62 13.31 4.35
CA HIS A 15 5.74 14.26 3.24
C HIS A 15 4.64 14.16 2.17
N PHE A 16 3.97 13.01 2.04
CA PHE A 16 3.05 12.80 0.92
C PHE A 16 1.61 12.58 1.34
N TRP A 17 1.34 11.81 2.38
CA TRP A 17 -0.02 11.47 2.75
C TRP A 17 -0.67 12.57 3.54
N ARG A 18 -1.89 12.86 3.18
CA ARG A 18 -2.66 13.92 3.81
C ARG A 18 -3.74 13.29 4.69
N ALA A 19 -3.67 13.57 5.99
CA ALA A 19 -4.64 13.09 6.95
C ALA A 19 -6.00 13.76 6.78
N LYS A 20 -7.06 13.07 7.21
CA LYS A 20 -8.41 13.63 7.28
C LYS A 20 -8.45 14.82 8.24
N ASN A 21 -9.16 15.88 7.84
CA ASN A 21 -9.48 17.03 8.67
C ASN A 21 -10.89 17.56 8.34
N ASN A 22 -11.28 18.69 8.94
CA ASN A 22 -12.63 19.28 8.74
C ASN A 22 -12.93 19.72 7.31
N LYS A 23 -11.94 19.83 6.43
CA LYS A 23 -12.09 20.30 5.06
C LYS A 23 -11.64 19.29 4.01
N PHE A 24 -11.01 18.18 4.43
CA PHE A 24 -10.40 17.21 3.56
C PHE A 24 -10.64 15.80 4.08
N GLY A 25 -11.17 14.91 3.26
CA GLY A 25 -11.54 13.54 3.64
C GLY A 25 -10.37 12.58 3.90
N GLY A 26 -9.13 13.00 3.64
CA GLY A 26 -7.93 12.20 3.80
C GLY A 26 -7.62 11.32 2.58
N ASP A 27 -6.33 11.11 2.33
CA ASP A 27 -5.88 10.11 1.37
C ASP A 27 -6.15 8.69 1.89
N LEU A 28 -6.26 7.72 1.01
CA LEU A 28 -6.55 6.34 1.33
C LEU A 28 -5.30 5.48 1.10
N ILE A 29 -4.91 4.69 2.10
CA ILE A 29 -3.66 3.93 2.05
C ILE A 29 -3.93 2.45 2.22
N TYR A 30 -3.58 1.67 1.20
CA TYR A 30 -3.51 0.22 1.25
C TYR A 30 -2.09 -0.17 1.69
N PHE A 31 -1.92 -0.42 2.98
CA PHE A 31 -0.64 -0.89 3.52
C PHE A 31 -0.41 -2.34 3.11
N GLN A 32 0.80 -2.67 2.68
CA GLN A 32 1.15 -4.08 2.45
C GLN A 32 0.95 -4.89 3.74
N GLY A 33 0.24 -6.01 3.66
CA GLY A 33 -0.14 -6.79 4.83
C GLY A 33 1.04 -7.18 5.71
N HIS A 34 2.15 -7.62 5.11
CA HIS A 34 3.37 -8.01 5.82
C HIS A 34 4.11 -6.85 6.50
N SER A 35 3.72 -5.61 6.25
CA SER A 35 4.31 -4.43 6.89
C SER A 35 3.55 -3.99 8.15
N ALA A 36 2.44 -4.64 8.51
CA ALA A 36 1.63 -4.29 9.68
C ALA A 36 2.44 -4.12 10.99
N PRO A 37 3.42 -4.99 11.32
CA PRO A 37 4.22 -4.81 12.54
C PRO A 37 4.92 -3.46 12.62
N GLY A 38 5.48 -2.98 11.51
CA GLY A 38 6.14 -1.68 11.49
C GLY A 38 5.17 -0.51 11.58
N ILE A 39 3.97 -0.65 11.02
CA ILE A 39 2.91 0.37 11.15
C ILE A 39 2.44 0.46 12.61
N TYR A 40 2.30 -0.68 13.31
CA TYR A 40 2.01 -0.70 14.74
C TYR A 40 3.13 -0.05 15.56
N ALA A 41 4.39 -0.38 15.28
CA ALA A 41 5.54 0.23 15.95
C ALA A 41 5.55 1.76 15.79
N ARG A 42 5.31 2.26 14.58
CA ARG A 42 5.19 3.70 14.33
C ARG A 42 4.02 4.31 15.13
N SER A 43 2.86 3.66 15.12
CA SER A 43 1.69 4.14 15.86
C SER A 43 1.91 4.16 17.40
N TYR A 44 2.70 3.22 17.91
CA TYR A 44 3.13 3.24 19.30
C TYR A 44 4.02 4.46 19.59
N LEU A 45 5.00 4.74 18.74
CA LEU A 45 5.87 5.92 18.89
C LEU A 45 5.09 7.24 18.79
N GLU A 46 3.98 7.25 18.06
CA GLU A 46 3.06 8.39 17.99
C GLU A 46 2.07 8.47 19.17
N GLY A 47 2.13 7.54 20.12
CA GLY A 47 1.21 7.48 21.26
C GLY A 47 -0.20 7.00 20.93
N ARG A 48 -0.43 6.41 19.77
CA ARG A 48 -1.73 5.89 19.32
C ARG A 48 -2.01 4.46 19.79
N LEU A 49 -0.97 3.73 20.14
CA LEU A 49 -1.04 2.38 20.71
C LEU A 49 -0.27 2.33 22.01
N THR A 50 -0.67 1.43 22.89
CA THR A 50 -0.01 1.16 24.16
C THR A 50 0.91 -0.06 24.06
N GLU A 51 1.89 -0.16 24.97
CA GLU A 51 2.76 -1.32 25.08
C GLU A 51 1.96 -2.63 25.26
N LYS A 52 0.94 -2.59 26.13
CA LYS A 52 0.03 -3.73 26.33
C LYS A 52 -0.67 -4.20 25.06
N GLN A 53 -0.99 -3.28 24.15
CA GLN A 53 -1.55 -3.66 22.84
C GLN A 53 -0.48 -4.32 21.96
N LEU A 54 0.77 -3.82 22.00
CA LEU A 54 1.87 -4.45 21.26
C LEU A 54 2.18 -5.85 21.78
N ASP A 55 2.15 -6.08 23.10
CA ASP A 55 2.32 -7.39 23.72
C ASP A 55 1.27 -8.40 23.28
N ASN A 56 0.09 -7.90 22.88
CA ASN A 56 -1.00 -8.71 22.37
C ASN A 56 -1.02 -8.78 20.82
N PHE A 57 0.08 -8.50 20.16
CA PHE A 57 0.19 -8.69 18.72
C PHE A 57 -0.03 -10.17 18.32
N ARG A 58 -0.81 -10.40 17.27
CA ARG A 58 -1.22 -11.74 16.82
C ARG A 58 -2.08 -12.54 17.83
N GLN A 59 -2.79 -11.84 18.70
CA GLN A 59 -3.70 -12.45 19.66
C GLN A 59 -5.15 -11.97 19.38
N GLU A 60 -5.58 -12.13 18.13
CA GLU A 60 -6.86 -11.61 17.61
C GLU A 60 -8.08 -12.12 18.36
N VAL A 61 -7.99 -13.32 18.95
CA VAL A 61 -9.07 -13.93 19.73
C VAL A 61 -9.24 -13.32 21.13
N LYS A 62 -8.30 -12.49 21.56
CA LYS A 62 -8.34 -11.82 22.86
C LYS A 62 -8.79 -10.38 22.70
N PRO A 63 -9.65 -9.87 23.60
CA PRO A 63 -10.02 -8.45 23.59
C PRO A 63 -8.78 -7.54 23.69
N GLY A 64 -8.70 -6.53 22.82
CA GLY A 64 -7.59 -5.57 22.81
C GLY A 64 -6.29 -6.06 22.19
N GLY A 65 -6.32 -7.20 21.49
CA GLY A 65 -5.20 -7.69 20.69
C GLY A 65 -5.03 -6.89 19.39
N LEU A 66 -3.80 -6.89 18.85
CA LEU A 66 -3.54 -6.36 17.52
C LEU A 66 -3.61 -7.49 16.49
N SER A 67 -4.31 -7.26 15.39
CA SER A 67 -4.42 -8.22 14.31
C SER A 67 -3.08 -8.48 13.63
N SER A 68 -2.85 -9.71 13.16
CA SER A 68 -1.64 -10.11 12.45
C SER A 68 -1.39 -9.28 11.19
N TYR A 69 -2.47 -8.85 10.54
CA TYR A 69 -2.48 -8.09 9.29
C TYR A 69 -3.55 -7.00 9.33
N PRO A 70 -3.57 -6.05 8.41
CA PRO A 70 -4.65 -5.09 8.28
C PRO A 70 -6.00 -5.78 8.19
N HIS A 71 -6.83 -5.61 9.21
CA HIS A 71 -8.10 -6.31 9.37
C HIS A 71 -9.18 -5.37 9.90
N PRO A 72 -9.98 -4.72 9.03
CA PRO A 72 -10.97 -3.72 9.44
C PRO A 72 -12.07 -4.26 10.38
N TRP A 73 -12.41 -5.55 10.31
CA TRP A 73 -13.40 -6.14 11.19
C TRP A 73 -12.91 -6.31 12.64
N LEU A 74 -11.62 -6.63 12.80
CA LEU A 74 -11.01 -6.79 14.12
C LEU A 74 -10.57 -5.44 14.72
N MET A 75 -10.20 -4.50 13.87
CA MET A 75 -9.71 -3.18 14.28
C MET A 75 -10.36 -2.07 13.42
N PRO A 76 -11.69 -1.85 13.52
CA PRO A 76 -12.43 -0.95 12.62
C PRO A 76 -12.00 0.51 12.75
N GLU A 77 -11.55 0.94 13.92
CA GLU A 77 -11.09 2.32 14.16
C GLU A 77 -9.62 2.53 13.74
N TYR A 78 -8.94 1.46 13.33
CA TYR A 78 -7.52 1.51 12.99
C TYR A 78 -7.25 1.22 11.51
N TRP A 79 -7.77 0.10 10.99
CA TRP A 79 -7.58 -0.32 9.61
C TRP A 79 -8.79 0.02 8.75
N GLN A 80 -8.54 0.67 7.61
CA GLN A 80 -9.60 0.97 6.64
C GLN A 80 -9.77 -0.15 5.60
N PHE A 81 -8.67 -0.82 5.22
CA PHE A 81 -8.68 -1.80 4.13
C PHE A 81 -8.01 -3.11 4.54
N PRO A 82 -8.60 -4.25 4.13
CA PRO A 82 -7.95 -5.54 4.28
C PRO A 82 -6.92 -5.73 3.17
N THR A 83 -5.68 -6.07 3.54
CA THR A 83 -4.57 -6.27 2.59
C THR A 83 -3.80 -7.55 2.85
N VAL A 84 -4.40 -8.50 3.55
CA VAL A 84 -3.75 -9.75 3.92
C VAL A 84 -3.60 -10.70 2.75
N SER A 85 -4.56 -10.73 1.84
CA SER A 85 -4.54 -11.60 0.68
C SER A 85 -3.74 -10.96 -0.44
N MET A 86 -2.60 -11.56 -0.78
CA MET A 86 -1.74 -11.04 -1.85
C MET A 86 -2.49 -11.04 -3.19
N GLY A 87 -2.31 -9.97 -3.94
CA GLY A 87 -3.01 -9.74 -5.21
C GLY A 87 -4.36 -9.04 -5.08
N LEU A 88 -5.09 -9.19 -3.97
CA LEU A 88 -6.37 -8.50 -3.79
C LEU A 88 -6.21 -7.02 -3.41
N GLY A 89 -5.15 -6.66 -2.67
CA GLY A 89 -4.86 -5.28 -2.32
C GLY A 89 -4.75 -4.35 -3.54
N PRO A 90 -3.91 -4.67 -4.53
CA PRO A 90 -3.80 -3.93 -5.78
C PRO A 90 -5.13 -3.76 -6.51
N MET A 91 -5.87 -4.85 -6.66
CA MET A 91 -7.17 -4.85 -7.34
C MET A 91 -8.19 -3.97 -6.59
N LEU A 92 -8.30 -4.13 -5.28
CA LEU A 92 -9.21 -3.32 -4.45
C LEU A 92 -8.85 -1.84 -4.50
N ALA A 93 -7.57 -1.48 -4.52
CA ALA A 93 -7.13 -0.10 -4.64
C ALA A 93 -7.55 0.52 -5.99
N ILE A 94 -7.48 -0.23 -7.09
CA ILE A 94 -7.98 0.20 -8.40
C ILE A 94 -9.49 0.46 -8.34
N TYR A 95 -10.25 -0.49 -7.80
CA TYR A 95 -11.70 -0.31 -7.67
C TYR A 95 -12.09 0.81 -6.71
N GLN A 96 -11.33 1.02 -5.64
CA GLN A 96 -11.54 2.14 -4.73
C GLN A 96 -11.32 3.49 -5.45
N ALA A 97 -10.22 3.62 -6.18
CA ALA A 97 -9.94 4.83 -6.96
C ALA A 97 -11.02 5.10 -8.03
N ARG A 98 -11.45 4.03 -8.71
CA ARG A 98 -12.56 4.06 -9.69
C ARG A 98 -13.87 4.50 -9.05
N PHE A 99 -14.22 3.93 -7.91
CA PHE A 99 -15.46 4.26 -7.19
C PHE A 99 -15.46 5.71 -6.72
N MET A 100 -14.32 6.22 -6.24
CA MET A 100 -14.20 7.65 -5.91
C MET A 100 -14.46 8.54 -7.11
N LYS A 101 -13.87 8.24 -8.28
CA LYS A 101 -14.16 8.98 -9.53
C LYS A 101 -15.64 8.91 -9.92
N TYR A 102 -16.26 7.74 -9.77
CA TYR A 102 -17.69 7.57 -10.00
C TYR A 102 -18.52 8.50 -9.09
N LEU A 103 -18.23 8.52 -7.79
CA LEU A 103 -18.97 9.37 -6.84
C LEU A 103 -18.81 10.86 -7.15
N ILE A 104 -17.58 11.29 -7.52
CA ILE A 104 -17.29 12.67 -7.95
C ILE A 104 -18.08 13.01 -9.22
N ASN A 105 -18.02 12.17 -10.24
CA ASN A 105 -18.69 12.38 -11.52
C ASN A 105 -20.23 12.39 -11.39
N ARG A 106 -20.76 11.70 -10.37
CA ARG A 106 -22.19 11.72 -10.02
C ARG A 106 -22.58 12.94 -9.17
N GLY A 107 -21.62 13.76 -8.76
CA GLY A 107 -21.87 14.88 -7.84
C GLY A 107 -22.26 14.46 -6.42
N LEU A 108 -21.99 13.20 -6.03
CA LEU A 108 -22.31 12.66 -4.69
C LEU A 108 -21.28 13.07 -3.65
N ILE A 109 -20.05 13.28 -4.06
CA ILE A 109 -18.98 13.84 -3.24
C ILE A 109 -18.23 14.93 -4.02
N LYS A 110 -17.63 15.86 -3.26
CA LYS A 110 -16.77 16.90 -3.85
C LYS A 110 -15.43 16.30 -4.26
N ASP A 111 -14.87 16.77 -5.38
CA ASP A 111 -13.48 16.47 -5.73
C ASP A 111 -12.54 17.29 -4.84
N GLU A 112 -11.90 16.62 -3.91
CA GLU A 112 -10.90 17.17 -2.99
C GLU A 112 -9.47 16.83 -3.44
N GLY A 113 -9.30 16.17 -4.58
CA GLY A 113 -8.01 15.71 -5.07
C GLY A 113 -7.38 14.63 -4.19
N ARG A 114 -8.20 13.80 -3.52
CA ARG A 114 -7.77 12.69 -2.68
C ARG A 114 -7.08 11.63 -3.53
N LYS A 115 -6.05 11.00 -2.96
CA LYS A 115 -5.31 9.91 -3.61
C LYS A 115 -5.57 8.57 -2.93
N VAL A 116 -5.47 7.51 -3.71
CA VAL A 116 -5.43 6.13 -3.24
C VAL A 116 -4.01 5.62 -3.46
N TRP A 117 -3.35 5.25 -2.39
CA TRP A 117 -1.99 4.70 -2.40
C TRP A 117 -2.05 3.20 -2.11
N ALA A 118 -1.35 2.39 -2.88
CA ALA A 118 -1.21 0.97 -2.61
C ALA A 118 0.27 0.60 -2.54
N PHE A 119 0.68 0.03 -1.40
CA PHE A 119 2.03 -0.46 -1.15
C PHE A 119 2.07 -1.97 -1.38
N LEU A 120 2.90 -2.38 -2.31
CA LEU A 120 2.93 -3.73 -2.88
C LEU A 120 4.35 -4.29 -2.82
N GLY A 121 4.46 -5.61 -2.75
CA GLY A 121 5.74 -6.30 -2.95
C GLY A 121 5.89 -6.78 -4.40
N ASP A 122 7.13 -6.93 -4.86
CA ASP A 122 7.43 -7.49 -6.17
C ASP A 122 6.92 -8.95 -6.30
N GLY A 123 7.06 -9.75 -5.24
CA GLY A 123 6.48 -11.10 -5.20
C GLY A 123 4.95 -11.12 -5.23
N GLU A 124 4.29 -10.11 -4.67
CA GLU A 124 2.84 -9.95 -4.74
C GLU A 124 2.36 -9.68 -6.18
N MET A 125 3.20 -9.08 -7.01
CA MET A 125 2.87 -8.79 -8.40
C MET A 125 2.87 -10.03 -9.29
N ASP A 126 3.35 -11.18 -8.81
CA ASP A 126 3.22 -12.47 -9.50
C ASP A 126 1.79 -13.04 -9.45
N GLU A 127 0.98 -12.59 -8.50
CA GLU A 127 -0.41 -13.02 -8.40
C GLU A 127 -1.21 -12.47 -9.59
N PRO A 128 -1.99 -13.31 -10.29
CA PRO A 128 -2.78 -12.88 -11.44
C PRO A 128 -3.71 -11.69 -11.13
N GLU A 129 -4.24 -11.64 -9.92
CA GLU A 129 -5.11 -10.58 -9.43
C GLU A 129 -4.39 -9.23 -9.37
N SER A 130 -3.11 -9.23 -9.03
CA SER A 130 -2.30 -7.99 -8.95
C SER A 130 -2.26 -7.25 -10.29
N LEU A 131 -2.18 -7.98 -11.39
CA LEU A 131 -2.08 -7.45 -12.75
C LEU A 131 -3.44 -7.35 -13.44
N GLY A 132 -4.46 -8.04 -12.92
CA GLY A 132 -5.73 -8.24 -13.61
C GLY A 132 -6.50 -6.95 -13.95
N ALA A 133 -6.32 -5.89 -13.18
CA ALA A 133 -7.08 -4.64 -13.36
C ALA A 133 -6.22 -3.44 -13.76
N ILE A 134 -4.91 -3.59 -13.97
CA ILE A 134 -4.04 -2.45 -14.32
C ILE A 134 -4.41 -1.78 -15.65
N GLY A 135 -4.84 -2.57 -16.64
CA GLY A 135 -5.33 -2.06 -17.92
C GLY A 135 -6.65 -1.28 -17.77
N LEU A 136 -7.51 -1.65 -16.82
CA LEU A 136 -8.73 -0.90 -16.50
C LEU A 136 -8.38 0.47 -15.92
N ALA A 137 -7.46 0.52 -14.97
CA ALA A 137 -7.02 1.78 -14.35
C ALA A 137 -6.49 2.78 -15.39
N ALA A 138 -5.70 2.31 -16.34
CA ALA A 138 -5.17 3.14 -17.43
C ALA A 138 -6.27 3.63 -18.38
N ARG A 139 -7.18 2.74 -18.81
CA ARG A 139 -8.29 3.11 -19.71
C ARG A 139 -9.22 4.14 -19.09
N GLU A 140 -9.49 4.03 -17.81
CA GLU A 140 -10.35 4.98 -17.07
C GLU A 140 -9.58 6.21 -16.54
N LYS A 141 -8.28 6.30 -16.84
CA LYS A 141 -7.42 7.43 -16.47
C LYS A 141 -7.52 7.75 -14.97
N LEU A 142 -7.31 6.74 -14.14
CA LEU A 142 -7.38 6.88 -12.68
C LEU A 142 -6.15 7.63 -12.15
N ASP A 143 -6.09 8.92 -12.35
CA ASP A 143 -5.02 9.82 -11.91
C ASP A 143 -4.97 10.04 -10.38
N ASN A 144 -5.95 9.51 -9.68
CA ASN A 144 -6.04 9.49 -8.23
C ASN A 144 -5.44 8.22 -7.60
N LEU A 145 -4.83 7.32 -8.39
CA LEU A 145 -4.25 6.05 -7.94
C LEU A 145 -2.72 6.07 -8.07
N ILE A 146 -2.05 5.61 -7.02
CA ILE A 146 -0.59 5.50 -6.98
C ILE A 146 -0.22 4.12 -6.42
N PHE A 147 0.55 3.34 -7.19
CA PHE A 147 1.17 2.11 -6.72
C PHE A 147 2.62 2.37 -6.35
N VAL A 148 3.03 1.86 -5.20
CA VAL A 148 4.43 1.85 -4.74
C VAL A 148 4.86 0.41 -4.62
N VAL A 149 5.61 -0.08 -5.61
CA VAL A 149 6.10 -1.47 -5.63
C VAL A 149 7.49 -1.52 -5.01
N ASN A 150 7.59 -2.17 -3.85
CA ASN A 150 8.86 -2.40 -3.17
C ASN A 150 9.54 -3.65 -3.75
N CYS A 151 10.50 -3.44 -4.64
CA CYS A 151 11.28 -4.51 -5.27
C CYS A 151 12.44 -4.94 -4.36
N ASN A 152 12.13 -5.68 -3.30
CA ASN A 152 13.11 -6.22 -2.36
C ASN A 152 13.66 -7.59 -2.78
N LEU A 153 13.21 -8.11 -3.91
CA LEU A 153 13.66 -9.36 -4.53
C LEU A 153 13.44 -10.62 -3.67
N GLN A 154 12.43 -10.57 -2.81
CA GLN A 154 12.06 -11.66 -1.91
C GLN A 154 10.64 -12.14 -2.21
N ARG A 155 10.47 -13.47 -2.24
CA ARG A 155 9.20 -14.18 -2.24
C ARG A 155 9.02 -14.93 -0.93
N LEU A 156 7.85 -15.48 -0.68
CA LEU A 156 7.59 -16.28 0.52
C LEU A 156 8.44 -17.55 0.59
N ASP A 157 8.74 -18.14 -0.55
CA ASP A 157 9.50 -19.39 -0.72
C ASP A 157 10.98 -19.19 -1.04
N GLY A 158 11.46 -17.95 -1.04
CA GLY A 158 12.88 -17.63 -1.30
C GLY A 158 13.12 -16.39 -2.14
N PRO A 159 14.34 -16.18 -2.60
CA PRO A 159 14.66 -15.04 -3.45
C PRO A 159 14.04 -15.17 -4.83
N VAL A 160 13.68 -14.04 -5.42
CA VAL A 160 13.20 -13.96 -6.81
C VAL A 160 14.32 -14.40 -7.75
N ARG A 161 14.07 -15.42 -8.58
CA ARG A 161 15.03 -15.87 -9.58
C ARG A 161 15.13 -14.83 -10.72
N GLY A 162 16.35 -14.50 -11.12
CA GLY A 162 16.60 -13.55 -12.21
C GLY A 162 16.30 -12.10 -11.81
N ASN A 163 16.69 -11.72 -10.63
CA ASN A 163 16.50 -10.42 -9.96
C ASN A 163 16.40 -9.20 -10.87
N GLY A 164 17.32 -9.02 -11.82
CA GLY A 164 17.33 -7.87 -12.72
C GLY A 164 16.18 -7.88 -13.74
N LYS A 165 15.56 -9.02 -14.00
CA LYS A 165 14.48 -9.14 -14.97
C LYS A 165 13.11 -8.75 -14.40
N ILE A 166 12.83 -9.07 -13.14
CA ILE A 166 11.51 -8.78 -12.56
C ILE A 166 11.19 -7.29 -12.54
N ILE A 167 12.18 -6.44 -12.24
CA ILE A 167 11.99 -4.99 -12.24
C ILE A 167 11.70 -4.47 -13.64
N GLN A 168 12.45 -4.96 -14.64
CA GLN A 168 12.24 -4.60 -16.05
C GLN A 168 10.91 -5.13 -16.58
N GLU A 169 10.55 -6.34 -16.18
CA GLU A 169 9.29 -6.98 -16.55
C GLU A 169 8.09 -6.19 -16.02
N LEU A 170 8.08 -5.85 -14.73
CA LEU A 170 7.05 -5.01 -14.12
C LEU A 170 7.00 -3.61 -14.75
N GLU A 171 8.15 -2.99 -14.97
CA GLU A 171 8.22 -1.71 -15.69
C GLU A 171 7.58 -1.81 -17.08
N GLY A 172 7.91 -2.87 -17.83
CA GLY A 172 7.35 -3.13 -19.16
C GLY A 172 5.84 -3.35 -19.13
N ILE A 173 5.34 -4.13 -18.17
CA ILE A 173 3.91 -4.42 -17.99
C ILE A 173 3.13 -3.13 -17.69
N PHE A 174 3.56 -2.33 -16.72
CA PHE A 174 2.88 -1.10 -16.34
C PHE A 174 2.94 -0.03 -17.45
N ARG A 175 4.11 0.15 -18.10
CA ARG A 175 4.23 1.07 -19.24
C ARG A 175 3.38 0.62 -20.42
N GLY A 176 3.39 -0.68 -20.73
CA GLY A 176 2.55 -1.26 -21.80
C GLY A 176 1.05 -1.11 -21.53
N ALA A 177 0.65 -1.13 -20.27
CA ALA A 177 -0.74 -0.85 -19.87
C ALA A 177 -1.10 0.65 -19.88
N GLY A 178 -0.13 1.55 -20.09
CA GLY A 178 -0.36 3.00 -20.14
C GLY A 178 -0.17 3.76 -18.82
N TRP A 179 0.51 3.15 -17.85
CA TRP A 179 0.85 3.83 -16.60
C TRP A 179 2.12 4.69 -16.73
N ASN A 180 2.17 5.78 -15.98
CA ASN A 180 3.41 6.51 -15.74
C ASN A 180 4.24 5.73 -14.72
N VAL A 181 5.45 5.33 -15.08
CA VAL A 181 6.34 4.54 -14.22
C VAL A 181 7.57 5.34 -13.87
N LEU A 182 7.81 5.51 -12.58
CA LEU A 182 9.04 6.06 -12.02
C LEU A 182 9.81 4.91 -11.38
N LYS A 183 11.09 4.78 -11.74
CA LYS A 183 11.98 3.78 -11.18
C LYS A 183 13.01 4.47 -10.29
N VAL A 184 13.00 4.14 -8.99
CA VAL A 184 13.96 4.62 -8.01
C VAL A 184 14.89 3.47 -7.69
N ILE A 185 16.19 3.64 -7.95
CA ILE A 185 17.19 2.59 -7.79
C ILE A 185 18.13 2.89 -6.62
N TRP A 186 18.47 4.15 -6.41
CA TRP A 186 19.53 4.58 -5.52
C TRP A 186 19.10 5.70 -4.58
N GLY A 187 19.58 5.65 -3.33
CA GLY A 187 19.58 6.81 -2.44
C GLY A 187 20.83 7.68 -2.64
N SER A 188 20.73 8.96 -2.29
CA SER A 188 21.79 9.96 -2.54
C SER A 188 23.16 9.65 -1.89
N TYR A 189 23.21 8.76 -0.91
CA TYR A 189 24.42 8.44 -0.15
C TYR A 189 24.86 6.98 -0.26
N TRP A 190 24.25 6.20 -1.16
CA TRP A 190 24.56 4.77 -1.29
C TRP A 190 25.95 4.49 -1.85
N ASP A 191 26.48 5.38 -2.66
CA ASP A 191 27.82 5.23 -3.24
C ASP A 191 28.95 5.44 -2.21
N GLN A 192 28.62 5.87 -0.99
CA GLN A 192 29.57 6.06 0.12
C GLN A 192 29.63 4.88 1.09
N LEU A 193 28.78 3.85 0.89
CA LEU A 193 28.73 2.62 1.68
C LEU A 193 29.38 1.47 0.93
#